data_2dbf88d04154ec659b9b21f35976f415
#
_entry.id   2dbf88d04154ec659b9b21f35976f415
#
_cell.length_a   1.000
_cell.length_b   1.000
_cell.length_c   1.000
_cell.angle_alpha   90.00
_cell.angle_beta   90.00
_cell.angle_gamma   90.00
#
_symmetry.space_group_name_H-M   'P 1'
#
loop_
_entity.id
_entity.type
_entity.pdbx_description
1 polymer ?
#
loop_
_entity_poly.entity_id
_entity_poly.type
_entity_poly.pdbx_seq_one_letter_code
_entity_poly.pdbx_strand_id
1 'polypeptide(L)'
;MIVGGGIAGLSLASALAGKCSVALVEAEQTLAYHTSARSARQLIPSYGPPVVRELTMRTLELIAGQDADRPEPVLSPRSFMLIGDDASVREQASGHMRMISHAEALELCPALVPDSFAAAGLDTGSFACNAPLLLEDLRRRAEAGGVDIITGAKVHSAQRLGSGWELGAGQEGFQAAVVVNAAGAWADELAVLSGVEKVQLQPYRRTAAIVDVEHPLPADCPMVAAADDSFYFRRDGGQVLISPSEHEPSGPEDAQPHPGDIEALITRLNTLTTLGIRGIRQAWTGLRTEAADGIPVVGFDAEAPGFFWLAGQGGYGFQTSSGIAELAAELILAGQGAAQPPGGAPADSPASRTAEALAATRWSIRR
;
A
#
# COMPACT_ATOMS: atom_id res chain seq x y z
N MET A 1 -18.53 10.32 -2.22
CA MET A 1 -17.88 10.54 -0.91
C MET A 1 -16.86 9.44 -0.67
N ILE A 2 -15.64 9.80 -0.24
CA ILE A 2 -14.55 8.85 0.07
C ILE A 2 -14.41 8.79 1.59
N VAL A 3 -14.41 7.58 2.16
CA VAL A 3 -14.22 7.35 3.61
C VAL A 3 -12.84 6.73 3.84
N GLY A 4 -11.97 7.47 4.51
CA GLY A 4 -10.58 7.13 4.82
C GLY A 4 -9.57 7.99 4.05
N GLY A 5 -8.72 8.71 4.78
CA GLY A 5 -7.70 9.65 4.29
C GLY A 5 -6.30 9.04 4.22
N GLY A 6 -6.19 7.70 4.08
CA GLY A 6 -4.94 7.01 3.79
C GLY A 6 -4.52 7.14 2.33
N ILE A 7 -3.44 6.43 1.94
CA ILE A 7 -2.91 6.46 0.57
C ILE A 7 -3.99 6.10 -0.47
N ALA A 8 -4.87 5.14 -0.18
CA ALA A 8 -5.94 4.74 -1.08
C ALA A 8 -6.93 5.88 -1.35
N GLY A 9 -7.49 6.46 -0.27
CA GLY A 9 -8.47 7.56 -0.39
C GLY A 9 -7.87 8.82 -0.98
N LEU A 10 -6.66 9.22 -0.58
CA LEU A 10 -5.97 10.40 -1.12
C LEU A 10 -5.63 10.26 -2.60
N SER A 11 -5.17 9.08 -3.02
CA SER A 11 -4.87 8.82 -4.43
C SER A 11 -6.13 8.92 -5.28
N LEU A 12 -7.24 8.33 -4.82
CA LEU A 12 -8.52 8.41 -5.52
C LEU A 12 -9.09 9.83 -5.52
N ALA A 13 -9.01 10.54 -4.39
CA ALA A 13 -9.44 11.95 -4.31
C ALA A 13 -8.71 12.81 -5.33
N SER A 14 -7.37 12.65 -5.43
CA SER A 14 -6.55 13.30 -6.45
C SER A 14 -6.94 12.90 -7.88
N ALA A 15 -7.27 11.64 -8.12
CA ALA A 15 -7.66 11.15 -9.45
C ALA A 15 -9.06 11.65 -9.90
N LEU A 16 -9.97 11.89 -8.97
CA LEU A 16 -11.31 12.42 -9.21
C LEU A 16 -11.38 13.96 -9.21
N ALA A 17 -10.34 14.63 -8.74
CA ALA A 17 -10.25 16.07 -8.63
C ALA A 17 -10.60 16.77 -9.96
N GLY A 18 -11.52 17.75 -9.94
CA GLY A 18 -12.00 18.46 -11.11
C GLY A 18 -12.90 17.67 -12.07
N LYS A 19 -13.18 16.38 -11.79
CA LYS A 19 -14.00 15.51 -12.65
C LYS A 19 -15.42 15.32 -12.11
N CYS A 20 -15.61 15.39 -10.81
CA CYS A 20 -16.91 15.34 -10.13
C CYS A 20 -16.80 15.99 -8.75
N SER A 21 -17.95 16.20 -8.07
CA SER A 21 -17.95 16.66 -6.68
C SER A 21 -17.49 15.53 -5.74
N VAL A 22 -16.48 15.80 -4.92
CA VAL A 22 -15.87 14.82 -4.00
C VAL A 22 -15.71 15.43 -2.62
N ALA A 23 -16.14 14.68 -1.60
CA ALA A 23 -15.73 14.89 -0.22
C ALA A 23 -14.95 13.67 0.27
N LEU A 24 -13.83 13.90 0.96
CA LEU A 24 -13.05 12.87 1.66
C LEU A 24 -13.17 13.12 3.16
N VAL A 25 -13.62 12.12 3.91
CA VAL A 25 -13.68 12.17 5.36
C VAL A 25 -12.68 11.22 5.99
N GLU A 26 -11.97 11.71 7.02
CA GLU A 26 -10.98 10.97 7.78
C GLU A 26 -11.32 11.02 9.28
N ALA A 27 -11.23 9.87 9.93
CA ALA A 27 -11.55 9.75 11.37
C ALA A 27 -10.52 10.48 12.25
N GLU A 28 -9.26 10.43 11.86
CA GLU A 28 -8.16 11.04 12.60
C GLU A 28 -8.04 12.55 12.30
N GLN A 29 -7.35 13.27 13.19
CA GLN A 29 -7.08 14.72 12.99
C GLN A 29 -6.09 14.98 11.84
N THR A 30 -5.31 13.97 11.47
CA THR A 30 -4.31 14.05 10.41
C THR A 30 -4.51 12.94 9.38
N LEU A 31 -4.32 13.29 8.11
CA LEU A 31 -4.36 12.31 7.03
C LEU A 31 -3.22 11.29 7.15
N ALA A 32 -3.45 10.09 6.64
CA ALA A 32 -2.46 9.02 6.58
C ALA A 32 -1.90 8.57 7.95
N TYR A 33 -2.59 8.83 9.05
CA TYR A 33 -2.12 8.61 10.42
C TYR A 33 -1.70 7.15 10.71
N HIS A 34 -2.46 6.18 10.22
CA HIS A 34 -2.21 4.76 10.46
C HIS A 34 -1.20 4.17 9.46
N THR A 35 -1.53 3.10 8.78
CA THR A 35 -0.63 2.30 7.92
C THR A 35 0.14 3.12 6.87
N SER A 36 -0.47 4.16 6.32
CA SER A 36 0.18 4.99 5.29
C SER A 36 1.38 5.78 5.81
N ALA A 37 1.36 6.25 7.06
CA ALA A 37 2.53 6.89 7.67
C ALA A 37 3.64 5.89 8.05
N ARG A 38 3.32 4.60 8.11
CA ARG A 38 4.14 3.50 8.65
C ARG A 38 4.76 2.63 7.55
N SER A 39 4.88 3.15 6.32
CA SER A 39 5.37 2.44 5.14
C SER A 39 6.89 2.19 5.18
N ALA A 40 7.34 1.08 4.57
CA ALA A 40 8.75 0.82 4.29
C ALA A 40 9.33 1.75 3.20
N ARG A 41 8.48 2.50 2.48
CA ARG A 41 8.85 3.49 1.46
C ARG A 41 9.67 2.90 0.32
N GLN A 42 9.21 1.75 -0.20
CA GLN A 42 9.82 1.06 -1.34
C GLN A 42 8.72 0.62 -2.32
N LEU A 43 8.94 0.84 -3.61
CA LEU A 43 8.11 0.34 -4.70
C LEU A 43 8.90 -0.72 -5.45
N ILE A 44 8.36 -1.94 -5.55
CA ILE A 44 9.09 -3.11 -6.03
C ILE A 44 8.28 -3.77 -7.15
N PRO A 45 8.68 -3.60 -8.43
CA PRO A 45 7.97 -4.18 -9.58
C PRO A 45 7.89 -5.70 -9.58
N SER A 46 8.88 -6.38 -8.99
CA SER A 46 8.91 -7.85 -8.88
C SER A 46 8.05 -8.40 -7.75
N TYR A 47 7.51 -7.55 -6.86
CA TYR A 47 6.82 -7.98 -5.63
C TYR A 47 5.30 -8.00 -5.77
N GLY A 48 4.70 -9.12 -5.37
CA GLY A 48 3.26 -9.32 -5.32
C GLY A 48 2.69 -10.12 -6.50
N PRO A 49 1.37 -10.40 -6.48
CA PRO A 49 0.65 -11.06 -7.55
C PRO A 49 0.77 -10.33 -8.91
N PRO A 50 0.53 -10.99 -10.05
CA PRO A 50 0.64 -10.37 -11.38
C PRO A 50 -0.11 -9.05 -11.51
N VAL A 51 -1.37 -8.99 -11.07
CA VAL A 51 -2.19 -7.76 -11.14
C VAL A 51 -1.60 -6.61 -10.31
N VAL A 52 -0.98 -6.92 -9.16
CA VAL A 52 -0.29 -5.93 -8.33
C VAL A 52 0.96 -5.41 -9.04
N ARG A 53 1.71 -6.28 -9.70
CA ARG A 53 2.90 -5.87 -10.49
C ARG A 53 2.54 -4.98 -11.67
N GLU A 54 1.44 -5.28 -12.38
CA GLU A 54 0.91 -4.41 -13.46
C GLU A 54 0.54 -3.03 -12.92
N LEU A 55 -0.20 -2.96 -11.82
CA LEU A 55 -0.55 -1.70 -11.15
C LEU A 55 0.68 -0.95 -10.62
N THR A 56 1.71 -1.68 -10.16
CA THR A 56 2.98 -1.08 -9.74
C THR A 56 3.67 -0.41 -10.91
N MET A 57 3.79 -1.09 -12.05
CA MET A 57 4.38 -0.49 -13.26
C MET A 57 3.61 0.76 -13.69
N ARG A 58 2.27 0.69 -13.71
CA ARG A 58 1.44 1.86 -14.03
C ARG A 58 1.64 3.01 -13.05
N THR A 59 1.77 2.71 -11.75
CA THR A 59 2.05 3.72 -10.71
C THR A 59 3.39 4.40 -10.92
N LEU A 60 4.44 3.63 -11.23
CA LEU A 60 5.78 4.16 -11.52
C LEU A 60 5.75 5.10 -12.73
N GLU A 61 5.06 4.74 -13.82
CA GLU A 61 4.88 5.59 -15.00
C GLU A 61 4.19 6.91 -14.66
N LEU A 62 3.08 6.84 -13.90
CA LEU A 62 2.28 8.02 -13.52
C LEU A 62 3.07 8.98 -12.62
N ILE A 63 3.82 8.46 -11.65
CA ILE A 63 4.65 9.29 -10.76
C ILE A 63 5.84 9.86 -11.52
N ALA A 64 6.54 9.06 -12.33
CA ALA A 64 7.69 9.54 -13.12
C ALA A 64 7.30 10.68 -14.08
N GLY A 65 6.12 10.60 -14.70
CA GLY A 65 5.59 11.69 -15.53
C GLY A 65 5.32 12.98 -14.76
N GLN A 66 5.09 12.90 -13.46
CA GLN A 66 4.86 14.05 -12.57
C GLN A 66 6.14 14.58 -11.92
N ASP A 67 7.17 13.74 -11.83
CA ASP A 67 8.47 14.08 -11.21
C ASP A 67 9.44 14.79 -12.19
N ALA A 68 9.14 14.80 -13.48
CA ALA A 68 10.06 15.24 -14.53
C ALA A 68 10.63 16.67 -14.31
N ASP A 69 9.84 17.56 -13.74
CA ASP A 69 10.21 18.98 -13.51
C ASP A 69 10.40 19.32 -12.02
N ARG A 70 10.57 18.31 -11.14
CA ARG A 70 10.65 18.53 -9.69
C ARG A 70 12.09 18.66 -9.20
N PRO A 71 12.38 19.62 -8.30
CA PRO A 71 13.69 19.72 -7.66
C PRO A 71 13.97 18.54 -6.70
N GLU A 72 12.93 17.98 -6.07
CA GLU A 72 12.99 16.80 -5.21
C GLU A 72 11.99 15.76 -5.73
N PRO A 73 12.48 14.63 -6.27
CA PRO A 73 11.60 13.61 -6.84
C PRO A 73 10.88 12.81 -5.74
N VAL A 74 9.67 12.35 -6.04
CA VAL A 74 8.94 11.38 -5.20
C VAL A 74 9.63 10.02 -5.23
N LEU A 75 10.19 9.63 -6.38
CA LEU A 75 10.88 8.37 -6.60
C LEU A 75 12.38 8.58 -6.77
N SER A 76 13.18 7.79 -6.08
CA SER A 76 14.63 7.71 -6.25
C SER A 76 15.03 6.26 -6.52
N PRO A 77 15.93 5.97 -7.47
CA PRO A 77 16.40 4.61 -7.73
C PRO A 77 16.94 3.97 -6.44
N ARG A 78 16.41 2.79 -6.10
CA ARG A 78 16.91 1.92 -5.06
C ARG A 78 16.55 0.50 -5.43
N SER A 79 17.56 -0.31 -5.73
CA SER A 79 17.39 -1.72 -6.01
C SER A 79 16.79 -2.47 -4.82
N PHE A 80 16.15 -3.60 -5.10
CA PHE A 80 15.68 -4.54 -4.11
C PHE A 80 16.44 -5.85 -4.26
N MET A 81 17.02 -6.36 -3.17
CA MET A 81 17.78 -7.60 -3.14
C MET A 81 17.13 -8.60 -2.20
N LEU A 82 16.82 -9.77 -2.72
CA LEU A 82 16.31 -10.90 -1.96
C LEU A 82 17.48 -11.84 -1.66
N ILE A 83 17.63 -12.29 -0.41
CA ILE A 83 18.67 -13.23 0.01
C ILE A 83 18.07 -14.42 0.75
N GLY A 84 18.71 -15.60 0.67
CA GLY A 84 18.22 -16.78 1.37
C GLY A 84 18.90 -18.06 0.87
N ASP A 85 18.22 -19.19 1.05
CA ASP A 85 18.58 -20.44 0.36
C ASP A 85 18.20 -20.39 -1.13
N ASP A 86 18.84 -21.25 -1.94
CA ASP A 86 18.68 -21.22 -3.41
C ASP A 86 17.24 -21.50 -3.84
N ALA A 87 16.53 -22.39 -3.16
CA ALA A 87 15.16 -22.76 -3.52
C ALA A 87 14.19 -21.60 -3.25
N SER A 88 14.23 -21.01 -2.06
CA SER A 88 13.37 -19.91 -1.64
C SER A 88 13.59 -18.66 -2.50
N VAL A 89 14.85 -18.32 -2.81
CA VAL A 89 15.15 -17.16 -3.69
C VAL A 89 14.64 -17.41 -5.11
N ARG A 90 14.83 -18.61 -5.67
CA ARG A 90 14.34 -18.92 -7.03
C ARG A 90 12.81 -18.95 -7.13
N GLU A 91 12.14 -19.45 -6.11
CA GLU A 91 10.68 -19.46 -6.05
C GLU A 91 10.10 -18.05 -6.09
N GLN A 92 10.73 -17.11 -5.38
CA GLN A 92 10.28 -15.72 -5.33
C GLN A 92 10.84 -14.85 -6.47
N ALA A 93 11.97 -15.24 -7.08
CA ALA A 93 12.53 -14.51 -8.20
C ALA A 93 11.60 -14.59 -9.42
N SER A 94 10.91 -13.50 -9.71
CA SER A 94 9.93 -13.41 -10.80
C SER A 94 9.95 -12.04 -11.48
N GLY A 95 9.49 -11.99 -12.73
CA GLY A 95 9.34 -10.74 -13.47
C GLY A 95 10.69 -10.02 -13.67
N HIS A 96 10.88 -8.89 -12.99
CA HIS A 96 12.05 -8.03 -13.13
C HIS A 96 13.26 -8.47 -12.29
N MET A 97 13.12 -9.47 -11.44
CA MET A 97 14.22 -9.95 -10.59
C MET A 97 15.11 -10.95 -11.33
N ARG A 98 16.43 -10.74 -11.30
CA ARG A 98 17.43 -11.67 -11.81
C ARG A 98 18.24 -12.30 -10.67
N MET A 99 18.65 -13.54 -10.84
CA MET A 99 19.63 -14.15 -9.95
C MET A 99 20.98 -13.48 -10.11
N ILE A 100 21.67 -13.22 -9.00
CA ILE A 100 23.02 -12.64 -8.98
C ILE A 100 23.99 -13.59 -8.27
N SER A 101 25.29 -13.39 -8.54
CA SER A 101 26.32 -14.15 -7.84
C SER A 101 26.47 -13.70 -6.39
N HIS A 102 26.96 -14.59 -5.55
CA HIS A 102 27.27 -14.30 -4.15
C HIS A 102 28.25 -13.10 -4.01
N ALA A 103 29.27 -13.04 -4.88
CA ALA A 103 30.24 -11.94 -4.91
C ALA A 103 29.58 -10.60 -5.26
N GLU A 104 28.68 -10.58 -6.26
CA GLU A 104 27.91 -9.39 -6.61
C GLU A 104 27.00 -8.92 -5.48
N ALA A 105 26.36 -9.85 -4.76
CA ALA A 105 25.52 -9.51 -3.62
C ALA A 105 26.32 -8.84 -2.48
N LEU A 106 27.52 -9.34 -2.19
CA LEU A 106 28.44 -8.73 -1.21
C LEU A 106 29.01 -7.40 -1.65
N GLU A 107 29.22 -7.20 -2.95
CA GLU A 107 29.64 -5.91 -3.51
C GLU A 107 28.53 -4.86 -3.34
N LEU A 108 27.27 -5.23 -3.65
CA LEU A 108 26.10 -4.34 -3.52
C LEU A 108 25.74 -4.03 -2.05
N CYS A 109 25.91 -4.99 -1.15
CA CYS A 109 25.68 -4.82 0.28
C CYS A 109 26.84 -5.38 1.11
N PRO A 110 27.93 -4.60 1.29
CA PRO A 110 29.13 -5.03 2.01
C PRO A 110 28.89 -5.34 3.50
N ALA A 111 27.73 -4.94 4.02
CA ALA A 111 27.33 -5.24 5.39
C ALA A 111 26.90 -6.71 5.59
N LEU A 112 26.61 -7.47 4.55
CA LEU A 112 26.25 -8.89 4.67
C LEU A 112 27.45 -9.74 5.07
N VAL A 113 27.24 -10.64 6.02
CA VAL A 113 28.25 -11.68 6.35
C VAL A 113 28.23 -12.73 5.23
N PRO A 114 29.40 -13.14 4.67
CA PRO A 114 29.44 -14.04 3.52
C PRO A 114 28.67 -15.35 3.70
N ASP A 115 28.75 -15.95 4.88
CA ASP A 115 28.08 -17.24 5.17
C ASP A 115 26.62 -17.11 5.60
N SER A 116 26.04 -15.91 5.56
CA SER A 116 24.67 -15.64 6.04
C SER A 116 23.56 -15.98 5.02
N PHE A 117 23.92 -16.24 3.75
CA PHE A 117 22.97 -16.58 2.69
C PHE A 117 23.65 -17.44 1.61
N ALA A 118 22.87 -18.24 0.87
CA ALA A 118 23.38 -19.12 -0.18
C ALA A 118 23.11 -18.57 -1.60
N ALA A 119 22.03 -17.80 -1.76
CA ALA A 119 21.60 -17.25 -3.05
C ALA A 119 21.07 -15.84 -2.89
N ALA A 120 21.10 -15.08 -3.99
CA ALA A 120 20.53 -13.73 -4.05
C ALA A 120 19.84 -13.45 -5.39
N GLY A 121 18.74 -12.71 -5.34
CA GLY A 121 18.03 -12.13 -6.47
C GLY A 121 18.05 -10.61 -6.41
N LEU A 122 18.12 -9.94 -7.55
CA LEU A 122 18.18 -8.48 -7.63
C LEU A 122 17.14 -7.93 -8.60
N ASP A 123 16.34 -6.97 -8.11
CA ASP A 123 15.46 -6.12 -8.91
C ASP A 123 16.04 -4.70 -8.94
N THR A 124 16.56 -4.29 -10.11
CA THR A 124 17.12 -2.95 -10.33
C THR A 124 16.06 -1.93 -10.75
N GLY A 125 14.84 -2.36 -11.04
CA GLY A 125 13.71 -1.51 -11.41
C GLY A 125 12.93 -0.97 -10.21
N SER A 126 13.41 -1.21 -8.99
CA SER A 126 12.78 -0.76 -7.75
C SER A 126 13.16 0.68 -7.39
N PHE A 127 12.30 1.34 -6.62
CA PHE A 127 12.47 2.73 -6.21
C PHE A 127 12.21 2.93 -4.72
N ALA A 128 13.02 3.78 -4.10
CA ALA A 128 12.65 4.43 -2.86
C ALA A 128 11.54 5.46 -3.13
N CYS A 129 10.59 5.57 -2.21
CA CYS A 129 9.51 6.53 -2.30
C CYS A 129 9.60 7.55 -1.16
N ASN A 130 9.62 8.83 -1.50
CA ASN A 130 9.36 9.89 -0.53
C ASN A 130 7.85 9.92 -0.22
N ALA A 131 7.41 9.00 0.65
CA ALA A 131 6.00 8.81 0.97
C ALA A 131 5.33 10.08 1.54
N PRO A 132 5.97 10.87 2.45
CA PRO A 132 5.40 12.15 2.87
C PRO A 132 5.18 13.13 1.72
N LEU A 133 6.12 13.24 0.80
CA LEU A 133 6.00 14.11 -0.37
C LEU A 133 4.88 13.64 -1.30
N LEU A 134 4.77 12.33 -1.57
CA LEU A 134 3.69 11.79 -2.38
C LEU A 134 2.31 12.08 -1.76
N LEU A 135 2.15 11.82 -0.47
CA LEU A 135 0.89 12.08 0.25
C LEU A 135 0.51 13.57 0.21
N GLU A 136 1.47 14.45 0.42
CA GLU A 136 1.25 15.91 0.36
C GLU A 136 0.87 16.37 -1.05
N ASP A 137 1.47 15.79 -2.08
CA ASP A 137 1.12 16.11 -3.46
C ASP A 137 -0.29 15.65 -3.84
N LEU A 138 -0.66 14.44 -3.41
CA LEU A 138 -2.00 13.92 -3.63
C LEU A 138 -3.04 14.81 -2.93
N ARG A 139 -2.76 15.23 -1.69
CA ARG A 139 -3.61 16.15 -0.94
C ARG A 139 -3.77 17.48 -1.68
N ARG A 140 -2.64 18.14 -2.06
CA ARG A 140 -2.67 19.43 -2.76
C ARG A 140 -3.40 19.37 -4.09
N ARG A 141 -3.23 18.29 -4.86
CA ARG A 141 -3.95 18.10 -6.11
C ARG A 141 -5.45 17.89 -5.91
N ALA A 142 -5.83 17.13 -4.90
CA ALA A 142 -7.23 16.94 -4.53
C ALA A 142 -7.88 18.29 -4.18
N GLU A 143 -7.28 19.06 -3.26
CA GLU A 143 -7.78 20.37 -2.85
C GLU A 143 -7.83 21.39 -4.01
N ALA A 144 -6.77 21.45 -4.82
CA ALA A 144 -6.74 22.34 -6.00
C ALA A 144 -7.82 21.99 -7.03
N GLY A 145 -8.24 20.73 -7.11
CA GLY A 145 -9.35 20.27 -7.95
C GLY A 145 -10.72 20.32 -7.27
N GLY A 146 -10.86 20.96 -6.12
CA GLY A 146 -12.13 21.21 -5.43
C GLY A 146 -12.65 20.04 -4.61
N VAL A 147 -11.77 19.16 -4.13
CA VAL A 147 -12.15 18.10 -3.18
C VAL A 147 -12.20 18.69 -1.76
N ASP A 148 -13.33 18.48 -1.06
CA ASP A 148 -13.46 18.82 0.35
C ASP A 148 -12.80 17.72 1.20
N ILE A 149 -11.75 18.07 1.95
CA ILE A 149 -11.06 17.15 2.85
C ILE A 149 -11.40 17.50 4.29
N ILE A 150 -12.02 16.55 5.01
CA ILE A 150 -12.54 16.76 6.36
C ILE A 150 -11.88 15.72 7.28
N THR A 151 -11.08 16.19 8.23
CA THR A 151 -10.41 15.38 9.24
C THR A 151 -11.12 15.44 10.59
N GLY A 152 -10.85 14.48 11.48
CA GLY A 152 -11.55 14.37 12.78
C GLY A 152 -13.03 14.01 12.63
N ALA A 153 -13.42 13.45 11.49
CA ALA A 153 -14.80 13.17 11.11
C ALA A 153 -15.04 11.66 10.95
N LYS A 154 -14.98 10.91 12.06
CA LYS A 154 -15.29 9.48 12.05
C LYS A 154 -16.73 9.25 11.59
N VAL A 155 -16.90 8.39 10.57
CA VAL A 155 -18.22 7.94 10.12
C VAL A 155 -18.83 7.05 11.21
N HIS A 156 -20.04 7.40 11.64
CA HIS A 156 -20.79 6.71 12.70
C HIS A 156 -22.15 6.20 12.22
N SER A 157 -22.61 6.61 11.06
CA SER A 157 -23.82 6.10 10.41
C SER A 157 -23.68 6.17 8.90
N ALA A 158 -24.20 5.17 8.21
CA ALA A 158 -24.32 5.17 6.77
C ALA A 158 -25.55 4.36 6.38
N GLN A 159 -26.44 4.95 5.60
CA GLN A 159 -27.66 4.28 5.16
C GLN A 159 -27.97 4.65 3.71
N ARG A 160 -28.58 3.71 3.02
CA ARG A 160 -29.05 3.96 1.66
C ARG A 160 -30.34 4.78 1.69
N LEU A 161 -30.39 5.86 0.93
CA LEU A 161 -31.53 6.74 0.82
C LEU A 161 -31.88 6.96 -0.66
N GLY A 162 -32.96 6.34 -1.13
CA GLY A 162 -33.33 6.40 -2.54
C GLY A 162 -32.27 5.79 -3.46
N SER A 163 -31.74 6.59 -4.37
CA SER A 163 -30.66 6.19 -5.29
C SER A 163 -29.25 6.49 -4.79
N GLY A 164 -29.12 7.07 -3.60
CA GLY A 164 -27.84 7.46 -3.01
C GLY A 164 -27.68 6.97 -1.57
N TRP A 165 -26.75 7.61 -0.89
CA TRP A 165 -26.36 7.30 0.50
C TRP A 165 -26.45 8.56 1.37
N GLU A 166 -26.83 8.39 2.61
CA GLU A 166 -26.72 9.38 3.66
C GLU A 166 -25.75 8.88 4.73
N LEU A 167 -24.77 9.72 5.08
CA LEU A 167 -23.73 9.40 6.05
C LEU A 167 -23.69 10.47 7.15
N GLY A 168 -23.53 10.03 8.40
CA GLY A 168 -23.14 10.88 9.51
C GLY A 168 -21.65 10.72 9.80
N ALA A 169 -20.89 11.82 9.76
CA ALA A 169 -19.47 11.83 10.09
C ALA A 169 -19.14 13.02 10.97
N GLY A 170 -18.48 12.80 12.12
CA GLY A 170 -18.26 13.85 13.10
C GLY A 170 -19.59 14.40 13.62
N GLN A 171 -19.86 15.68 13.35
CA GLN A 171 -21.11 16.36 13.70
C GLN A 171 -21.96 16.72 12.46
N GLU A 172 -21.54 16.28 11.28
CA GLU A 172 -22.13 16.65 10.00
C GLU A 172 -22.84 15.47 9.34
N GLY A 173 -23.84 15.79 8.50
CA GLY A 173 -24.54 14.85 7.63
C GLY A 173 -24.14 15.08 6.17
N PHE A 174 -23.93 14.03 5.41
CA PHE A 174 -23.55 14.07 4.02
C PHE A 174 -24.48 13.24 3.17
N GLN A 175 -24.71 13.69 1.94
CA GLN A 175 -25.40 12.90 0.92
C GLN A 175 -24.47 12.64 -0.27
N ALA A 176 -24.45 11.41 -0.75
CA ALA A 176 -23.58 10.99 -1.82
C ALA A 176 -24.27 9.98 -2.75
N ALA A 177 -24.04 10.10 -4.05
CA ALA A 177 -24.46 9.08 -5.01
C ALA A 177 -23.60 7.79 -4.86
N VAL A 178 -22.32 7.97 -4.53
CA VAL A 178 -21.36 6.88 -4.33
C VAL A 178 -20.62 7.07 -3.01
N VAL A 179 -20.54 6.01 -2.22
CA VAL A 179 -19.69 5.88 -1.03
C VAL A 179 -18.51 4.99 -1.38
N VAL A 180 -17.31 5.53 -1.29
CA VAL A 180 -16.08 4.77 -1.47
C VAL A 180 -15.52 4.37 -0.12
N ASN A 181 -15.43 3.07 0.11
CA ASN A 181 -14.83 2.48 1.30
C ASN A 181 -13.31 2.35 1.12
N ALA A 182 -12.56 3.35 1.56
CA ALA A 182 -11.10 3.40 1.59
C ALA A 182 -10.56 3.36 3.04
N ALA A 183 -11.32 2.74 3.96
CA ALA A 183 -11.08 2.78 5.41
C ALA A 183 -9.98 1.80 5.89
N GLY A 184 -9.18 1.23 5.00
CA GLY A 184 -8.04 0.38 5.35
C GLY A 184 -8.43 -0.80 6.24
N ALA A 185 -7.86 -0.88 7.44
CA ALA A 185 -8.17 -1.95 8.39
C ALA A 185 -9.62 -1.93 8.87
N TRP A 186 -10.29 -0.79 8.84
CA TRP A 186 -11.70 -0.61 9.27
C TRP A 186 -12.71 -0.82 8.13
N ALA A 187 -12.26 -1.28 6.94
CA ALA A 187 -13.14 -1.35 5.78
C ALA A 187 -14.32 -2.32 5.97
N ASP A 188 -14.12 -3.46 6.59
CA ASP A 188 -15.20 -4.39 6.90
C ASP A 188 -16.17 -3.83 7.98
N GLU A 189 -15.67 -3.04 8.94
CA GLU A 189 -16.52 -2.37 9.93
C GLU A 189 -17.41 -1.31 9.27
N LEU A 190 -16.85 -0.52 8.35
CA LEU A 190 -17.61 0.46 7.58
C LEU A 190 -18.67 -0.22 6.69
N ALA A 191 -18.36 -1.36 6.08
CA ALA A 191 -19.34 -2.12 5.32
C ALA A 191 -20.52 -2.55 6.20
N VAL A 192 -20.25 -3.17 7.36
CA VAL A 192 -21.29 -3.56 8.31
C VAL A 192 -22.11 -2.36 8.77
N LEU A 193 -21.48 -1.24 9.11
CA LEU A 193 -22.14 0.01 9.47
C LEU A 193 -23.09 0.51 8.37
N SER A 194 -22.71 0.26 7.11
CA SER A 194 -23.49 0.64 5.92
C SER A 194 -24.56 -0.39 5.52
N GLY A 195 -24.72 -1.48 6.28
CA GLY A 195 -25.60 -2.59 5.91
C GLY A 195 -25.13 -3.37 4.69
N VAL A 196 -23.82 -3.32 4.37
CA VAL A 196 -23.18 -4.02 3.28
C VAL A 196 -22.45 -5.25 3.83
N GLU A 197 -22.50 -6.36 3.11
CA GLU A 197 -21.80 -7.57 3.51
C GLU A 197 -20.28 -7.36 3.43
N LYS A 198 -19.55 -7.78 4.46
CA LYS A 198 -18.10 -7.68 4.52
C LYS A 198 -17.44 -8.66 3.55
N VAL A 199 -16.31 -8.27 2.98
CA VAL A 199 -15.49 -9.13 2.11
C VAL A 199 -14.42 -9.92 2.89
N GLN A 200 -14.48 -9.92 4.22
CA GLN A 200 -13.62 -10.67 5.13
C GLN A 200 -12.14 -10.28 5.02
N LEU A 201 -11.89 -8.99 5.06
CA LEU A 201 -10.53 -8.46 5.10
C LEU A 201 -9.87 -8.78 6.43
N GLN A 202 -8.61 -9.23 6.37
CA GLN A 202 -7.82 -9.52 7.56
C GLN A 202 -6.67 -8.52 7.68
N PRO A 203 -6.65 -7.67 8.71
CA PRO A 203 -5.47 -6.88 9.05
C PRO A 203 -4.37 -7.78 9.63
N TYR A 204 -3.11 -7.53 9.21
CA TYR A 204 -1.91 -8.18 9.73
C TYR A 204 -0.92 -7.14 10.22
N ARG A 205 -0.33 -7.39 11.37
CA ARG A 205 0.70 -6.53 11.95
C ARG A 205 1.95 -6.54 11.10
N ARG A 206 2.58 -5.36 10.96
CA ARG A 206 3.87 -5.20 10.30
C ARG A 206 4.65 -4.10 11.02
N THR A 207 5.63 -4.51 11.81
CA THR A 207 6.48 -3.64 12.60
C THR A 207 7.72 -3.21 11.82
N ALA A 208 8.17 -2.00 12.04
CA ALA A 208 9.45 -1.51 11.56
C ALA A 208 10.09 -0.59 12.60
N ALA A 209 11.40 -0.47 12.54
CA ALA A 209 12.16 0.44 13.39
C ALA A 209 13.28 1.13 12.62
N ILE A 210 13.59 2.36 13.01
CA ILE A 210 14.84 3.04 12.66
C ILE A 210 15.84 2.77 13.76
N VAL A 211 17.01 2.28 13.40
CA VAL A 211 18.08 1.93 14.33
C VAL A 211 19.38 2.66 14.04
N ASP A 212 20.15 2.92 15.11
CA ASP A 212 21.50 3.42 15.00
C ASP A 212 22.47 2.27 14.72
N VAL A 213 23.42 2.49 13.82
CA VAL A 213 24.41 1.50 13.41
C VAL A 213 25.83 2.02 13.57
N GLU A 214 26.80 1.12 13.78
CA GLU A 214 28.23 1.47 13.78
C GLU A 214 28.76 1.71 12.38
N HIS A 215 28.28 0.90 11.42
CA HIS A 215 28.73 0.89 10.05
C HIS A 215 27.54 1.23 9.13
N PRO A 216 27.37 2.52 8.73
CA PRO A 216 26.30 2.93 7.84
C PRO A 216 26.36 2.21 6.48
N LEU A 217 25.20 1.90 5.94
CA LEU A 217 25.09 1.32 4.58
C LEU A 217 25.50 2.35 3.51
N PRO A 218 26.15 1.91 2.42
CA PRO A 218 26.39 2.75 1.23
C PRO A 218 25.10 3.39 0.71
N ALA A 219 25.25 4.51 0.00
CA ALA A 219 24.11 5.26 -0.52
C ALA A 219 23.28 4.47 -1.54
N ASP A 220 23.94 3.63 -2.31
CA ASP A 220 23.42 2.77 -3.38
C ASP A 220 23.09 1.36 -2.93
N CYS A 221 23.24 1.06 -1.62
CA CYS A 221 22.91 -0.26 -1.08
C CYS A 221 21.44 -0.57 -1.31
N PRO A 222 21.10 -1.75 -1.86
CA PRO A 222 19.73 -2.19 -2.05
C PRO A 222 18.94 -2.23 -0.73
N MET A 223 17.61 -2.17 -0.82
CA MET A 223 16.80 -2.76 0.23
C MET A 223 17.00 -4.27 0.20
N VAL A 224 17.38 -4.85 1.32
CA VAL A 224 17.62 -6.30 1.46
C VAL A 224 16.47 -6.94 2.22
N ALA A 225 15.92 -8.04 1.70
CA ALA A 225 14.92 -8.84 2.37
C ALA A 225 15.31 -10.33 2.36
N ALA A 226 14.88 -11.04 3.38
CA ALA A 226 15.01 -12.49 3.44
C ALA A 226 13.93 -13.18 2.60
N ALA A 227 14.30 -14.19 1.84
CA ALA A 227 13.38 -14.97 1.01
C ALA A 227 12.34 -15.78 1.81
N ASP A 228 12.61 -16.04 3.07
CA ASP A 228 11.67 -16.64 4.02
C ASP A 228 10.74 -15.61 4.70
N ASP A 229 10.73 -14.37 4.22
CA ASP A 229 9.98 -13.22 4.76
C ASP A 229 10.22 -12.98 6.27
N SER A 230 11.42 -13.30 6.77
CA SER A 230 11.75 -13.22 8.20
C SER A 230 12.38 -11.90 8.62
N PHE A 231 12.81 -11.08 7.68
CA PHE A 231 13.27 -9.70 7.90
C PHE A 231 13.44 -8.94 6.59
N TYR A 232 13.48 -7.63 6.70
CA TYR A 232 14.09 -6.76 5.71
C TYR A 232 14.81 -5.59 6.38
N PHE A 233 15.78 -5.02 5.67
CA PHE A 233 16.43 -3.78 6.08
C PHE A 233 16.79 -2.91 4.88
N ARG A 234 16.92 -1.62 5.11
CA ARG A 234 17.39 -0.65 4.11
C ARG A 234 18.04 0.56 4.78
N ARG A 235 18.85 1.26 4.02
CA ARG A 235 19.41 2.55 4.43
C ARG A 235 18.31 3.60 4.67
N ASP A 236 18.46 4.39 5.72
CA ASP A 236 17.61 5.54 6.05
C ASP A 236 18.49 6.71 6.53
N GLY A 237 19.02 7.50 5.60
CA GLY A 237 20.06 8.50 5.90
C GLY A 237 21.34 7.85 6.41
N GLY A 238 21.78 8.24 7.60
CA GLY A 238 22.91 7.59 8.33
C GLY A 238 22.47 6.41 9.19
N GLN A 239 21.21 6.06 9.19
CA GLN A 239 20.57 5.01 9.98
C GLN A 239 20.09 3.86 9.10
N VAL A 240 19.52 2.84 9.71
CA VAL A 240 18.92 1.70 8.99
C VAL A 240 17.49 1.50 9.46
N LEU A 241 16.58 1.35 8.51
CA LEU A 241 15.25 0.82 8.78
C LEU A 241 15.34 -0.70 8.76
N ILE A 242 14.79 -1.33 9.81
CA ILE A 242 14.67 -2.79 9.95
C ILE A 242 13.22 -3.19 10.20
N SER A 243 12.85 -4.42 9.83
CA SER A 243 11.54 -5.02 10.12
C SER A 243 11.68 -6.52 10.31
N PRO A 244 10.99 -7.12 11.33
CA PRO A 244 10.91 -8.57 11.50
C PRO A 244 9.99 -9.25 10.47
N SER A 245 9.35 -8.47 9.59
CA SER A 245 8.43 -8.97 8.56
C SER A 245 7.27 -9.82 9.11
N GLU A 246 6.89 -9.64 10.37
CA GLU A 246 5.80 -10.41 10.96
C GLU A 246 4.50 -10.29 10.18
N HIS A 247 3.70 -11.35 10.19
CA HIS A 247 2.39 -11.44 9.55
C HIS A 247 1.38 -12.04 10.52
N GLU A 248 1.19 -11.32 11.64
CA GLU A 248 0.27 -11.73 12.70
C GLU A 248 -1.11 -11.13 12.49
N PRO A 249 -2.18 -11.95 12.51
CA PRO A 249 -3.55 -11.45 12.44
C PRO A 249 -3.85 -10.49 13.59
N SER A 250 -4.56 -9.40 13.28
CA SER A 250 -5.01 -8.39 14.25
C SER A 250 -6.42 -7.94 13.93
N GLY A 251 -7.05 -7.29 14.87
CA GLY A 251 -8.21 -6.45 14.60
C GLY A 251 -7.82 -5.06 14.08
N PRO A 252 -8.80 -4.25 13.65
CA PRO A 252 -8.58 -2.83 13.39
C PRO A 252 -8.23 -2.08 14.67
N GLU A 253 -7.00 -1.53 14.73
CA GLU A 253 -6.49 -0.83 15.91
C GLU A 253 -5.41 0.18 15.54
N ASP A 254 -5.05 1.06 16.47
CA ASP A 254 -3.79 1.81 16.39
C ASP A 254 -2.64 0.93 16.93
N ALA A 255 -2.16 0.03 16.06
CA ALA A 255 -1.22 -1.01 16.40
C ALA A 255 0.10 -0.41 16.90
N GLN A 256 0.62 -0.97 18.00
CA GLN A 256 1.91 -0.58 18.61
C GLN A 256 2.89 -1.76 18.51
N PRO A 257 4.21 -1.52 18.43
CA PRO A 257 5.22 -2.59 18.44
C PRO A 257 5.09 -3.47 19.68
N HIS A 258 5.22 -4.78 19.52
CA HIS A 258 5.31 -5.68 20.66
C HIS A 258 6.70 -5.59 21.29
N PRO A 259 6.80 -5.52 22.63
CA PRO A 259 8.08 -5.56 23.31
C PRO A 259 8.86 -6.85 22.96
N GLY A 260 10.13 -6.72 22.65
CA GLY A 260 11.03 -7.84 22.36
C GLY A 260 11.17 -8.23 20.88
N ASP A 261 10.21 -7.89 20.01
CA ASP A 261 10.27 -8.28 18.60
C ASP A 261 11.44 -7.60 17.86
N ILE A 262 11.64 -6.32 18.14
CA ILE A 262 12.72 -5.54 17.51
C ILE A 262 14.08 -5.94 18.09
N GLU A 263 14.17 -6.21 19.39
CA GLU A 263 15.39 -6.66 20.05
C GLU A 263 15.83 -8.05 19.55
N ALA A 264 14.89 -8.95 19.31
CA ALA A 264 15.17 -10.25 18.71
C ALA A 264 15.69 -10.09 17.27
N LEU A 265 15.06 -9.19 16.49
CA LEU A 265 15.53 -8.85 15.15
C LEU A 265 16.92 -8.21 15.15
N ILE A 266 17.20 -7.28 16.06
CA ILE A 266 18.53 -6.65 16.21
C ILE A 266 19.59 -7.73 16.48
N THR A 267 19.32 -8.66 17.40
CA THR A 267 20.22 -9.76 17.70
C THR A 267 20.50 -10.60 16.46
N ARG A 268 19.46 -10.95 15.71
CA ARG A 268 19.58 -11.70 14.46
C ARG A 268 20.38 -10.94 13.40
N LEU A 269 20.05 -9.65 13.14
CA LEU A 269 20.74 -8.86 12.14
C LEU A 269 22.20 -8.61 12.47
N ASN A 270 22.56 -8.44 13.74
CA ASN A 270 23.96 -8.35 14.18
C ASN A 270 24.74 -9.65 13.98
N THR A 271 24.07 -10.80 13.77
CA THR A 271 24.72 -12.06 13.39
C THR A 271 24.85 -12.18 11.86
N LEU A 272 23.85 -11.69 11.10
CA LEU A 272 23.81 -11.81 9.64
C LEU A 272 24.54 -10.67 8.94
N THR A 273 24.85 -9.57 9.64
CA THR A 273 25.44 -8.36 9.08
C THR A 273 26.52 -7.79 10.00
N THR A 274 27.36 -6.96 9.42
CA THR A 274 28.38 -6.17 10.13
C THR A 274 27.86 -4.76 10.53
N LEU A 275 26.55 -4.53 10.52
CA LEU A 275 25.96 -3.21 10.81
C LEU A 275 26.31 -2.67 12.19
N GLY A 276 26.45 -3.56 13.19
CA GLY A 276 26.70 -3.15 14.57
C GLY A 276 25.55 -2.30 15.12
N ILE A 277 24.31 -2.83 15.08
CA ILE A 277 23.12 -2.13 15.56
C ILE A 277 23.23 -1.90 17.07
N ARG A 278 23.11 -0.62 17.49
CA ARG A 278 23.35 -0.20 18.88
C ARG A 278 22.08 0.17 19.64
N GLY A 279 21.05 0.67 18.94
CA GLY A 279 19.84 1.16 19.62
C GLY A 279 18.72 1.48 18.67
N ILE A 280 17.51 1.56 19.23
CA ILE A 280 16.28 1.88 18.52
C ILE A 280 16.02 3.39 18.67
N ARG A 281 15.89 4.11 17.57
CA ARG A 281 15.48 5.52 17.54
C ARG A 281 13.98 5.70 17.55
N GLN A 282 13.32 4.93 16.71
CA GLN A 282 11.88 4.97 16.53
C GLN A 282 11.39 3.60 16.10
N ALA A 283 10.22 3.21 16.57
CA ALA A 283 9.54 2.01 16.15
C ALA A 283 8.05 2.28 15.94
N TRP A 284 7.44 1.54 15.04
CA TRP A 284 6.00 1.61 14.76
C TRP A 284 5.49 0.29 14.21
N THR A 285 4.18 0.08 14.30
CA THR A 285 3.50 -1.06 13.68
C THR A 285 2.36 -0.55 12.81
N GLY A 286 2.29 -0.97 11.56
CA GLY A 286 1.17 -0.76 10.66
C GLY A 286 0.30 -2.01 10.57
N LEU A 287 -0.89 -1.85 9.97
CA LEU A 287 -1.80 -2.97 9.66
C LEU A 287 -1.88 -3.14 8.15
N ARG A 288 -1.26 -4.20 7.62
CA ARG A 288 -1.44 -4.63 6.23
C ARG A 288 -2.74 -5.40 6.15
N THR A 289 -3.74 -4.79 5.53
CA THR A 289 -5.08 -5.39 5.44
C THR A 289 -5.24 -6.07 4.10
N GLU A 290 -5.53 -7.35 4.12
CA GLU A 290 -5.51 -8.23 2.95
C GLU A 290 -6.83 -8.98 2.80
N ALA A 291 -7.24 -9.21 1.55
CA ALA A 291 -8.24 -10.20 1.22
C ALA A 291 -7.61 -11.61 1.22
N ALA A 292 -8.40 -12.66 1.33
CA ALA A 292 -7.89 -14.04 1.47
C ALA A 292 -7.03 -14.51 0.29
N ASP A 293 -7.14 -13.89 -0.89
CA ASP A 293 -6.32 -14.17 -2.07
C ASP A 293 -5.11 -13.24 -2.21
N GLY A 294 -4.91 -12.31 -1.25
CA GLY A 294 -3.83 -11.32 -1.27
C GLY A 294 -3.97 -10.25 -2.35
N ILE A 295 -5.12 -10.18 -3.03
CA ILE A 295 -5.38 -9.22 -4.12
C ILE A 295 -6.27 -8.09 -3.59
N PRO A 296 -5.96 -6.80 -3.88
CA PRO A 296 -6.81 -5.67 -3.50
C PRO A 296 -8.25 -5.81 -3.99
N VAL A 297 -9.19 -5.26 -3.25
CA VAL A 297 -10.63 -5.24 -3.58
C VAL A 297 -10.97 -3.86 -4.11
N VAL A 298 -11.31 -3.78 -5.40
CA VAL A 298 -11.65 -2.52 -6.09
C VAL A 298 -12.87 -2.73 -6.97
N GLY A 299 -13.90 -1.94 -6.77
CA GLY A 299 -15.11 -2.01 -7.59
C GLY A 299 -16.38 -1.77 -6.80
N PHE A 300 -17.48 -1.64 -7.54
CA PHE A 300 -18.80 -1.55 -6.93
C PHE A 300 -19.20 -2.88 -6.28
N ASP A 301 -19.86 -2.77 -5.14
CA ASP A 301 -20.53 -3.90 -4.52
C ASP A 301 -21.71 -4.36 -5.39
N ALA A 302 -21.90 -5.69 -5.52
CA ALA A 302 -22.94 -6.22 -6.39
C ALA A 302 -24.35 -6.06 -5.82
N GLU A 303 -24.49 -6.06 -4.48
CA GLU A 303 -25.78 -6.05 -3.78
C GLU A 303 -26.10 -4.68 -3.18
N ALA A 304 -25.08 -3.80 -3.05
CA ALA A 304 -25.21 -2.45 -2.50
C ALA A 304 -24.90 -1.36 -3.57
N PRO A 305 -25.85 -1.02 -4.43
CA PRO A 305 -25.65 -0.01 -5.48
C PRO A 305 -25.14 1.31 -4.92
N GLY A 306 -24.07 1.83 -5.52
CA GLY A 306 -23.40 3.06 -5.09
C GLY A 306 -22.39 2.85 -3.94
N PHE A 307 -22.22 1.63 -3.42
CA PHE A 307 -21.11 1.31 -2.53
C PHE A 307 -19.91 0.80 -3.34
N PHE A 308 -18.76 1.41 -3.15
CA PHE A 308 -17.54 1.11 -3.90
C PHE A 308 -16.40 0.72 -2.94
N TRP A 309 -15.79 -0.42 -3.17
CA TRP A 309 -14.65 -0.90 -2.41
C TRP A 309 -13.34 -0.36 -2.98
N LEU A 310 -12.46 0.12 -2.12
CA LEU A 310 -11.07 0.48 -2.41
C LEU A 310 -10.20 0.09 -1.19
N ALA A 311 -10.06 -1.21 -0.97
CA ALA A 311 -9.50 -1.77 0.25
C ALA A 311 -8.64 -3.01 -0.02
N GLY A 312 -8.04 -3.58 1.01
CA GLY A 312 -7.30 -4.83 0.89
C GLY A 312 -5.94 -4.70 0.17
N GLN A 313 -5.32 -3.51 0.15
CA GLN A 313 -4.05 -3.28 -0.54
C GLN A 313 -2.85 -3.97 0.13
N GLY A 314 -3.01 -4.58 1.31
CA GLY A 314 -1.96 -5.32 2.01
C GLY A 314 -0.68 -4.52 2.16
N GLY A 315 0.44 -5.10 1.69
CA GLY A 315 1.74 -4.43 1.64
C GLY A 315 1.96 -3.52 0.42
N TYR A 316 0.98 -3.42 -0.49
CA TYR A 316 1.14 -2.84 -1.83
C TYR A 316 0.56 -1.43 -1.98
N GLY A 317 0.02 -0.84 -0.92
CA GLY A 317 -0.75 0.42 -0.99
C GLY A 317 -0.03 1.57 -1.70
N PHE A 318 1.26 1.80 -1.41
CA PHE A 318 2.05 2.83 -2.08
C PHE A 318 2.42 2.46 -3.52
N GLN A 319 2.89 1.23 -3.73
CA GLN A 319 3.36 0.82 -5.05
C GLN A 319 2.24 0.70 -6.10
N THR A 320 0.98 0.56 -5.66
CA THR A 320 -0.18 0.51 -6.57
C THR A 320 -1.00 1.80 -6.56
N SER A 321 -0.66 2.79 -5.73
CA SER A 321 -1.51 3.94 -5.37
C SER A 321 -2.10 4.69 -6.56
N SER A 322 -1.27 5.16 -7.48
CA SER A 322 -1.73 5.95 -8.64
C SER A 322 -2.44 5.10 -9.68
N GLY A 323 -1.94 3.89 -9.94
CA GLY A 323 -2.56 2.97 -10.91
C GLY A 323 -3.93 2.48 -10.46
N ILE A 324 -4.07 2.12 -9.18
CA ILE A 324 -5.36 1.70 -8.60
C ILE A 324 -6.36 2.86 -8.56
N ALA A 325 -5.88 4.09 -8.27
CA ALA A 325 -6.72 5.28 -8.21
C ALA A 325 -7.23 5.68 -9.61
N GLU A 326 -6.39 5.57 -10.63
CA GLU A 326 -6.79 5.80 -12.04
C GLU A 326 -7.92 4.84 -12.43
N LEU A 327 -7.73 3.54 -12.21
CA LEU A 327 -8.74 2.51 -12.48
C LEU A 327 -10.04 2.73 -11.68
N ALA A 328 -9.93 3.01 -10.39
CA ALA A 328 -11.09 3.26 -9.53
C ALA A 328 -11.87 4.50 -9.97
N ALA A 329 -11.16 5.57 -10.36
CA ALA A 329 -11.79 6.78 -10.87
C ALA A 329 -12.54 6.52 -12.20
N GLU A 330 -11.97 5.76 -13.12
CA GLU A 330 -12.63 5.35 -14.36
C GLU A 330 -13.91 4.56 -14.10
N LEU A 331 -13.86 3.56 -13.20
CA LEU A 331 -15.03 2.76 -12.82
C LEU A 331 -16.14 3.60 -12.19
N ILE A 332 -15.78 4.54 -11.29
CA ILE A 332 -16.75 5.40 -10.60
C ILE A 332 -17.41 6.36 -11.60
N LEU A 333 -16.64 7.00 -12.46
CA LEU A 333 -17.16 7.95 -13.46
C LEU A 333 -18.04 7.26 -14.52
N ALA A 334 -17.65 6.06 -14.95
CA ALA A 334 -18.46 5.25 -15.85
C ALA A 334 -19.78 4.79 -15.18
N GLY A 335 -19.73 4.37 -13.92
CA GLY A 335 -20.91 3.95 -13.16
C GLY A 335 -21.90 5.06 -12.84
N GLN A 336 -21.47 6.32 -12.78
CA GLN A 336 -22.37 7.48 -12.62
C GLN A 336 -23.12 7.84 -13.89
N GLY A 337 -22.61 7.44 -15.06
CA GLY A 337 -23.22 7.71 -16.38
C GLY A 337 -24.20 6.64 -16.86
N ALA A 338 -24.31 5.51 -16.18
CA ALA A 338 -25.08 4.36 -16.63
C ALA A 338 -26.02 3.82 -15.55
N ALA A 339 -27.32 3.80 -15.86
CA ALA A 339 -28.27 2.87 -15.21
C ALA A 339 -28.04 1.40 -15.67
N GLN A 340 -26.88 1.08 -16.27
CA GLN A 340 -26.49 -0.24 -16.77
C GLN A 340 -24.98 -0.46 -16.54
N PRO A 341 -24.52 -1.71 -16.32
CA PRO A 341 -23.09 -1.99 -16.17
C PRO A 341 -22.33 -1.52 -17.41
N PRO A 342 -21.11 -1.01 -17.27
CA PRO A 342 -20.35 -0.43 -18.38
C PRO A 342 -20.00 -1.50 -19.40
N GLY A 343 -20.72 -1.53 -20.50
CA GLY A 343 -20.31 -2.18 -21.74
C GLY A 343 -19.47 -1.21 -22.54
N GLY A 344 -18.20 -1.00 -22.20
CA GLY A 344 -17.47 0.07 -22.87
C GLY A 344 -15.97 -0.12 -23.11
N ALA A 345 -15.28 -0.94 -22.36
CA ALA A 345 -13.95 -1.41 -22.80
C ALA A 345 -14.12 -2.73 -23.57
N PRO A 346 -13.34 -3.02 -24.63
CA PRO A 346 -13.32 -4.35 -25.22
C PRO A 346 -13.07 -5.36 -24.11
N ALA A 347 -13.87 -6.44 -24.05
CA ALA A 347 -13.85 -7.46 -23.00
C ALA A 347 -12.45 -8.07 -22.76
N ASP A 348 -11.52 -7.87 -23.67
CA ASP A 348 -10.14 -8.37 -23.66
C ASP A 348 -9.07 -7.28 -23.45
N SER A 349 -9.43 -6.05 -23.05
CA SER A 349 -8.42 -5.03 -22.79
C SER A 349 -7.66 -5.34 -21.46
N PRO A 350 -6.36 -4.94 -21.32
CA PRO A 350 -5.63 -5.09 -20.05
C PRO A 350 -6.37 -4.45 -18.87
N ALA A 351 -6.92 -3.26 -19.05
CA ALA A 351 -7.69 -2.55 -18.02
C ALA A 351 -8.96 -3.33 -17.61
N SER A 352 -9.66 -3.98 -18.54
CA SER A 352 -10.83 -4.80 -18.24
C SER A 352 -10.45 -6.05 -17.43
N ARG A 353 -9.38 -6.75 -17.79
CA ARG A 353 -8.87 -7.91 -17.02
C ARG A 353 -8.39 -7.53 -15.63
N THR A 354 -7.72 -6.40 -15.51
CA THR A 354 -7.26 -5.87 -14.22
C THR A 354 -8.46 -5.52 -13.32
N ALA A 355 -9.48 -4.84 -13.87
CA ALA A 355 -10.71 -4.51 -13.15
C ALA A 355 -11.44 -5.77 -12.68
N GLU A 356 -11.55 -6.80 -13.51
CA GLU A 356 -12.18 -8.08 -13.17
C GLU A 356 -11.42 -8.82 -12.07
N ALA A 357 -10.09 -8.87 -12.14
CA ALA A 357 -9.25 -9.48 -11.11
C ALA A 357 -9.36 -8.79 -9.75
N LEU A 358 -9.67 -7.49 -9.72
CA LEU A 358 -9.82 -6.68 -8.50
C LEU A 358 -11.26 -6.61 -7.99
N ALA A 359 -12.25 -7.02 -8.79
CA ALA A 359 -13.67 -6.82 -8.49
C ALA A 359 -14.09 -7.46 -7.16
N ALA A 360 -14.90 -6.75 -6.39
CA ALA A 360 -15.50 -7.25 -5.14
C ALA A 360 -16.38 -8.49 -5.39
N THR A 361 -16.99 -8.60 -6.55
CA THR A 361 -17.84 -9.73 -6.96
C THR A 361 -17.15 -11.08 -7.00
N ARG A 362 -15.79 -11.13 -7.07
CA ARG A 362 -15.05 -12.41 -7.03
C ARG A 362 -15.29 -13.23 -5.75
N TRP A 363 -15.81 -12.60 -4.69
CA TRP A 363 -16.14 -13.26 -3.43
C TRP A 363 -17.57 -13.84 -3.40
N SER A 364 -18.51 -13.27 -4.16
CA SER A 364 -19.89 -13.76 -4.25
C SER A 364 -20.03 -15.09 -5.01
N ILE A 365 -19.06 -15.42 -5.88
CA ILE A 365 -19.07 -16.64 -6.71
C ILE A 365 -18.58 -17.87 -5.93
N ARG A 366 -17.97 -17.71 -4.76
CA ARG A 366 -17.37 -18.81 -3.96
C ARG A 366 -18.21 -19.29 -2.79
N ARG A 367 -19.50 -18.92 -2.71
CA ARG A 367 -20.48 -19.42 -1.71
C ARG A 367 -21.38 -20.49 -2.26
#